data_060f602fd1569477ddb015265cb541d5
#
_entry.id   060f602fd1569477ddb015265cb541d5
#
_cell.length_a   1.000
_cell.length_b   1.000
_cell.length_c   1.000
_cell.angle_alpha   90.00
_cell.angle_beta   90.00
_cell.angle_gamma   90.00
#
_symmetry.space_group_name_H-M   'P 1'
#
loop_
_entity.id
_entity.type
_entity.pdbx_description
1 polymer ?
#
loop_
_entity_poly.entity_id
_entity_poly.type
_entity_poly.pdbx_seq_one_letter_code
_entity_poly.pdbx_strand_id
1 'polypeptide(L)'
;DFCLSRGLGDVYKRQILIIAFLMFNFTGYSQTTSGQEDRAYWVNMLSQIADPLLNNMSKGELKKNMPIETISGMPNPSNARTTHLEALGRLFVGMAPWLELGPDNTQEGQIREKYIRLMTESINHGFNPQSPDYLNFTVTRQPLVDTAFFCQGLLRSPKQIWSKLSSETQKNILNALQQVSKIKPVESNWLLFSAMVEATLLELTGKCNIHPIEYAVMRFKEWYKGDAWYGDGANLHIDYYNSFVIHPMLLDVLEIMQKHSKGEVDFYRKERQRFSRYAEQQERMISPDGAYPVTGRSIAYRFGTFHVLSLAALNDLLPTTITKAQVRCGLTAVIKRHLAIKGNFDEHGWLTLGFAGHQPSIAERYISTGSLYLCSTVFTALGLPATDEFWSAPYAEWTGKKIWSGNPDVKLDKAIKL
;
A
#
# COMPACT_ATOMS: atom_id res chain seq x y z
N ASP A 1 -16.07 16.15 -71.70
CA ASP A 1 -16.69 15.70 -70.43
C ASP A 1 -16.35 14.25 -70.08
N PHE A 2 -15.10 13.86 -70.21
CA PHE A 2 -14.70 12.49 -69.88
C PHE A 2 -13.42 12.38 -68.96
N CYS A 3 -13.03 13.47 -68.29
CA CYS A 3 -11.81 13.49 -67.49
C CYS A 3 -12.01 13.66 -65.97
N LEU A 4 -13.26 13.74 -65.46
CA LEU A 4 -13.53 13.98 -64.03
C LEU A 4 -13.93 12.77 -63.18
N SER A 5 -14.12 11.60 -63.79
CA SER A 5 -14.58 10.41 -63.03
C SER A 5 -13.48 9.48 -62.53
N ARG A 6 -12.21 9.63 -62.95
CA ARG A 6 -11.09 8.78 -62.50
C ARG A 6 -10.40 9.26 -61.19
N GLY A 7 -10.54 10.55 -60.83
CA GLY A 7 -9.91 11.09 -59.65
C GLY A 7 -10.64 10.83 -58.33
N LEU A 8 -11.97 10.68 -58.34
CA LEU A 8 -12.77 10.45 -57.14
C LEU A 8 -12.67 9.04 -56.61
N GLY A 9 -12.53 8.03 -57.50
CA GLY A 9 -12.37 6.61 -57.09
C GLY A 9 -11.09 6.33 -56.31
N ASP A 10 -9.98 7.02 -56.62
CA ASP A 10 -8.70 6.83 -55.93
C ASP A 10 -8.63 7.53 -54.60
N VAL A 11 -9.33 8.67 -54.47
CA VAL A 11 -9.43 9.37 -53.15
C VAL A 11 -10.27 8.59 -52.17
N TYR A 12 -11.39 7.98 -52.60
CA TYR A 12 -12.20 7.12 -51.76
C TYR A 12 -11.47 5.81 -51.37
N LYS A 13 -10.72 5.20 -52.27
CA LYS A 13 -9.90 4.00 -51.96
C LYS A 13 -8.78 4.32 -50.98
N ARG A 14 -8.13 5.47 -51.08
CA ARG A 14 -7.12 5.93 -50.13
C ARG A 14 -7.73 6.28 -48.77
N GLN A 15 -8.91 6.91 -48.72
CA GLN A 15 -9.63 7.17 -47.48
C GLN A 15 -10.10 5.87 -46.77
N ILE A 16 -10.61 4.89 -47.52
CA ILE A 16 -10.99 3.59 -46.96
C ILE A 16 -9.78 2.83 -46.47
N LEU A 17 -8.63 2.90 -47.14
CA LEU A 17 -7.37 2.29 -46.66
C LEU A 17 -6.82 2.98 -45.40
N ILE A 18 -6.93 4.31 -45.33
CA ILE A 18 -6.50 5.07 -44.13
C ILE A 18 -7.45 4.81 -42.95
N ILE A 19 -8.76 4.72 -43.18
CA ILE A 19 -9.74 4.38 -42.15
C ILE A 19 -9.56 2.92 -41.69
N ALA A 20 -9.30 1.96 -42.59
CA ALA A 20 -8.99 0.59 -42.26
C ALA A 20 -7.67 0.47 -41.49
N PHE A 21 -6.63 1.25 -41.87
CA PHE A 21 -5.35 1.29 -41.14
C PHE A 21 -5.47 1.98 -39.77
N LEU A 22 -6.34 2.99 -39.63
CA LEU A 22 -6.65 3.61 -38.34
C LEU A 22 -7.54 2.72 -37.46
N MET A 23 -8.48 1.96 -38.04
CA MET A 23 -9.25 0.97 -37.28
C MET A 23 -8.42 -0.22 -36.82
N PHE A 24 -7.42 -0.65 -37.59
CA PHE A 24 -6.49 -1.72 -37.18
C PHE A 24 -5.50 -1.30 -36.07
N ASN A 25 -5.27 0.01 -35.91
CA ASN A 25 -4.42 0.52 -34.83
C ASN A 25 -5.19 0.87 -33.54
N PHE A 26 -6.53 0.80 -33.53
CA PHE A 26 -7.38 1.05 -32.35
C PHE A 26 -7.86 -0.23 -31.65
N THR A 27 -7.60 -1.40 -32.21
CA THR A 27 -7.64 -2.61 -31.40
C THR A 27 -6.33 -2.71 -30.63
N GLY A 28 -6.17 -1.86 -29.63
CA GLY A 28 -5.25 -2.09 -28.54
C GLY A 28 -5.69 -3.42 -27.90
N TYR A 29 -5.15 -4.54 -28.38
CA TYR A 29 -5.19 -5.79 -27.65
C TYR A 29 -4.55 -5.49 -26.31
N SER A 30 -5.36 -5.28 -25.29
CA SER A 30 -4.93 -5.44 -23.91
C SER A 30 -4.40 -6.87 -23.85
N GLN A 31 -3.07 -7.01 -23.98
CA GLN A 31 -2.42 -8.30 -23.77
C GLN A 31 -2.81 -8.74 -22.37
N THR A 32 -3.69 -9.75 -22.29
CA THR A 32 -4.08 -10.37 -21.03
C THR A 32 -2.85 -11.13 -20.53
N THR A 33 -2.16 -10.55 -19.54
CA THR A 33 -1.02 -11.20 -18.90
C THR A 33 -1.48 -12.41 -18.08
N SER A 34 -0.65 -13.44 -18.01
CA SER A 34 -0.86 -14.53 -17.08
C SER A 34 -0.67 -14.05 -15.64
N GLY A 35 -1.23 -14.76 -14.67
CA GLY A 35 -1.01 -14.40 -13.26
C GLY A 35 0.46 -14.51 -12.84
N GLN A 36 1.25 -15.39 -13.48
CA GLN A 36 2.69 -15.49 -13.26
C GLN A 36 3.45 -14.25 -13.78
N GLU A 37 3.07 -13.76 -14.97
CA GLU A 37 3.63 -12.51 -15.52
C GLU A 37 3.26 -11.31 -14.66
N ASP A 38 2.03 -11.24 -14.17
CA ASP A 38 1.61 -10.19 -13.24
C ASP A 38 2.42 -10.26 -11.94
N ARG A 39 2.66 -11.47 -11.37
CA ARG A 39 3.48 -11.65 -10.18
C ARG A 39 4.92 -11.19 -10.40
N ALA A 40 5.54 -11.61 -11.49
CA ALA A 40 6.89 -11.19 -11.84
C ALA A 40 6.99 -9.66 -12.03
N TYR A 41 5.98 -9.06 -12.65
CA TYR A 41 5.88 -7.60 -12.78
C TYR A 41 5.78 -6.91 -11.41
N TRP A 42 4.94 -7.42 -10.49
CA TRP A 42 4.79 -6.86 -9.16
C TRP A 42 6.09 -6.94 -8.35
N VAL A 43 6.77 -8.09 -8.38
CA VAL A 43 8.08 -8.27 -7.72
C VAL A 43 9.10 -7.28 -8.26
N ASN A 44 9.15 -7.10 -9.59
CA ASN A 44 10.08 -6.14 -10.20
C ASN A 44 9.77 -4.69 -9.77
N MET A 45 8.50 -4.29 -9.75
CA MET A 45 8.11 -2.92 -9.34
C MET A 45 8.37 -2.68 -7.85
N LEU A 46 8.05 -3.64 -6.99
CA LEU A 46 8.38 -3.55 -5.56
C LEU A 46 9.89 -3.45 -5.35
N SER A 47 10.67 -4.23 -6.10
CA SER A 47 12.14 -4.18 -6.07
C SER A 47 12.66 -2.81 -6.49
N GLN A 48 12.14 -2.25 -7.57
CA GLN A 48 12.51 -0.91 -8.06
C GLN A 48 12.24 0.18 -7.00
N ILE A 49 11.11 0.09 -6.30
CA ILE A 49 10.76 1.02 -5.22
C ILE A 49 11.70 0.83 -4.01
N ALA A 50 12.03 -0.41 -3.67
CA ALA A 50 12.80 -0.73 -2.47
C ALA A 50 14.31 -0.52 -2.61
N ASP A 51 14.87 -0.71 -3.80
CA ASP A 51 16.31 -0.75 -4.04
C ASP A 51 17.05 0.50 -3.56
N PRO A 52 16.65 1.75 -3.88
CA PRO A 52 17.40 2.92 -3.44
C PRO A 52 17.45 3.03 -1.91
N LEU A 53 16.33 2.75 -1.25
CA LEU A 53 16.23 2.83 0.20
C LEU A 53 17.06 1.75 0.89
N LEU A 54 16.80 0.49 0.55
CA LEU A 54 17.41 -0.63 1.27
C LEU A 54 18.90 -0.81 0.96
N ASN A 55 19.34 -0.55 -0.28
CA ASN A 55 20.77 -0.61 -0.64
C ASN A 55 21.60 0.47 0.06
N ASN A 56 21.01 1.62 0.39
CA ASN A 56 21.70 2.66 1.15
C ASN A 56 21.60 2.39 2.65
N MET A 57 20.41 2.09 3.17
CA MET A 57 20.22 1.93 4.61
C MET A 57 20.95 0.71 5.17
N SER A 58 21.04 -0.39 4.42
CA SER A 58 21.81 -1.58 4.83
C SER A 58 23.33 -1.34 4.98
N LYS A 59 23.81 -0.19 4.51
CA LYS A 59 25.21 0.25 4.63
C LYS A 59 25.40 1.43 5.60
N GLY A 60 24.31 1.92 6.20
CA GLY A 60 24.34 3.13 7.04
C GLY A 60 24.54 4.43 6.23
N GLU A 61 24.08 4.47 4.99
CA GLU A 61 24.25 5.60 4.05
C GLU A 61 22.94 6.28 3.63
N LEU A 62 21.79 5.88 4.22
CA LEU A 62 20.48 6.41 3.81
C LEU A 62 20.39 7.90 4.02
N LYS A 63 20.72 8.40 5.21
CA LYS A 63 20.63 9.84 5.54
C LYS A 63 21.58 10.69 4.69
N LYS A 64 22.66 10.11 4.19
CA LYS A 64 23.62 10.78 3.30
C LYS A 64 23.09 10.90 1.88
N ASN A 65 22.37 9.87 1.39
CA ASN A 65 22.09 9.72 -0.03
C ASN A 65 20.62 9.95 -0.40
N MET A 66 19.67 9.76 0.53
CA MET A 66 18.24 9.94 0.23
C MET A 66 17.90 11.43 0.10
N PRO A 67 17.38 11.89 -1.05
CA PRO A 67 16.89 13.26 -1.20
C PRO A 67 15.67 13.49 -0.31
N ILE A 68 15.56 14.68 0.27
CA ILE A 68 14.40 15.08 1.08
C ILE A 68 13.63 16.12 0.28
N GLU A 69 12.76 15.64 -0.60
CA GLU A 69 11.84 16.50 -1.33
C GLU A 69 10.61 16.81 -0.46
N THR A 70 10.18 18.07 -0.47
CA THR A 70 8.95 18.56 0.18
C THR A 70 8.28 19.56 -0.75
N ILE A 71 7.03 19.95 -0.45
CA ILE A 71 6.34 20.98 -1.24
C ILE A 71 7.16 22.27 -1.32
N SER A 72 7.26 22.83 -2.52
CA SER A 72 8.03 24.05 -2.78
C SER A 72 7.49 25.25 -2.00
N GLY A 73 8.40 26.02 -1.42
CA GLY A 73 8.08 27.29 -0.72
C GLY A 73 7.57 27.16 0.71
N MET A 74 7.30 25.95 1.21
CA MET A 74 6.84 25.71 2.58
C MET A 74 7.43 24.43 3.19
N PRO A 75 8.76 24.24 3.22
CA PRO A 75 9.32 23.05 3.84
C PRO A 75 8.93 22.99 5.32
N ASN A 76 8.49 21.82 5.76
CA ASN A 76 8.33 21.55 7.18
C ASN A 76 9.65 21.00 7.73
N PRO A 77 10.37 21.74 8.60
CA PRO A 77 11.66 21.27 9.13
C PRO A 77 11.59 19.92 9.87
N SER A 78 10.41 19.55 10.36
CA SER A 78 10.20 18.22 10.99
C SER A 78 10.32 17.08 9.97
N ASN A 79 9.99 17.31 8.69
CA ASN A 79 10.06 16.26 7.66
C ASN A 79 11.49 15.74 7.49
N ALA A 80 12.49 16.61 7.50
CA ALA A 80 13.89 16.22 7.41
C ALA A 80 14.34 15.29 8.56
N ARG A 81 13.65 15.34 9.71
CA ARG A 81 13.99 14.56 10.90
C ARG A 81 13.29 13.20 10.94
N THR A 82 12.20 13.03 10.20
CA THR A 82 11.33 11.85 10.29
C THR A 82 11.22 11.07 8.99
N THR A 83 11.56 11.69 7.84
CA THR A 83 11.39 11.11 6.51
C THR A 83 12.04 9.71 6.36
N HIS A 84 13.16 9.44 7.04
CA HIS A 84 13.86 8.17 6.95
C HIS A 84 13.14 7.04 7.72
N LEU A 85 12.59 7.33 8.91
CA LEU A 85 11.73 6.39 9.64
C LEU A 85 10.43 6.14 8.86
N GLU A 86 9.87 7.20 8.31
CA GLU A 86 8.69 7.15 7.45
C GLU A 86 8.92 6.24 6.24
N ALA A 87 10.04 6.41 5.54
CA ALA A 87 10.40 5.59 4.37
C ALA A 87 10.53 4.11 4.74
N LEU A 88 11.31 3.80 5.79
CA LEU A 88 11.51 2.41 6.23
C LEU A 88 10.18 1.77 6.67
N GLY A 89 9.44 2.40 7.57
CA GLY A 89 8.20 1.83 8.12
C GLY A 89 7.15 1.59 7.05
N ARG A 90 6.98 2.55 6.13
CA ARG A 90 6.00 2.46 5.05
C ARG A 90 6.39 1.45 3.97
N LEU A 91 7.67 1.34 3.62
CA LEU A 91 8.13 0.28 2.73
C LEU A 91 7.97 -1.09 3.37
N PHE A 92 8.35 -1.21 4.64
CA PHE A 92 8.35 -2.48 5.35
C PHE A 92 6.95 -3.07 5.45
N VAL A 93 5.94 -2.29 5.80
CA VAL A 93 4.55 -2.79 5.90
C VAL A 93 4.04 -3.40 4.59
N GLY A 94 4.44 -2.84 3.45
CA GLY A 94 4.05 -3.36 2.13
C GLY A 94 4.83 -4.60 1.70
N MET A 95 6.14 -4.67 2.06
CA MET A 95 7.01 -5.79 1.71
C MET A 95 6.87 -7.00 2.65
N ALA A 96 6.54 -6.78 3.90
CA ALA A 96 6.63 -7.78 4.96
C ALA A 96 5.92 -9.10 4.64
N PRO A 97 4.69 -9.14 4.08
CA PRO A 97 4.04 -10.40 3.75
C PRO A 97 4.80 -11.21 2.69
N TRP A 98 5.41 -10.54 1.71
CA TRP A 98 6.22 -11.20 0.70
C TRP A 98 7.53 -11.76 1.30
N LEU A 99 8.19 -11.00 2.17
CA LEU A 99 9.40 -11.45 2.87
C LEU A 99 9.11 -12.65 3.77
N GLU A 100 7.92 -12.71 4.41
CA GLU A 100 7.53 -13.80 5.31
C GLU A 100 7.41 -15.16 4.62
N LEU A 101 7.24 -15.22 3.28
CA LEU A 101 7.30 -16.46 2.52
C LEU A 101 8.67 -17.16 2.64
N GLY A 102 9.72 -16.43 2.99
CA GLY A 102 11.07 -16.96 3.11
C GLY A 102 11.75 -17.28 1.78
N PRO A 103 13.04 -17.63 1.79
CA PRO A 103 13.77 -18.03 0.60
C PRO A 103 13.33 -19.40 0.11
N ASP A 104 13.42 -19.61 -1.22
CA ASP A 104 13.25 -20.90 -1.89
C ASP A 104 14.16 -21.00 -3.13
N ASN A 105 14.14 -22.14 -3.81
CA ASN A 105 15.02 -22.40 -4.97
C ASN A 105 14.56 -21.71 -6.26
N THR A 106 13.46 -20.97 -6.25
CA THR A 106 13.00 -20.21 -7.43
C THR A 106 13.81 -18.93 -7.60
N GLN A 107 13.80 -18.34 -8.79
CA GLN A 107 14.40 -17.03 -9.03
C GLN A 107 13.80 -15.96 -8.10
N GLU A 108 12.48 -15.97 -7.89
CA GLU A 108 11.82 -15.08 -6.95
C GLU A 108 12.27 -15.32 -5.50
N GLY A 109 12.43 -16.58 -5.09
CA GLY A 109 12.91 -16.94 -3.75
C GLY A 109 14.32 -16.41 -3.45
N GLN A 110 15.21 -16.43 -4.45
CA GLN A 110 16.56 -15.86 -4.35
C GLN A 110 16.51 -14.33 -4.25
N ILE A 111 15.65 -13.67 -5.03
CA ILE A 111 15.41 -12.22 -4.92
C ILE A 111 14.88 -11.89 -3.53
N ARG A 112 13.94 -12.66 -3.02
CA ARG A 112 13.35 -12.48 -1.68
C ARG A 112 14.38 -12.64 -0.58
N GLU A 113 15.30 -13.60 -0.70
CA GLU A 113 16.42 -13.78 0.24
C GLU A 113 17.31 -12.53 0.30
N LYS A 114 17.66 -11.94 -0.85
CA LYS A 114 18.36 -10.66 -0.93
C LYS A 114 17.64 -9.59 -0.11
N TYR A 115 16.34 -9.45 -0.29
CA TYR A 115 15.57 -8.40 0.40
C TYR A 115 15.33 -8.69 1.88
N ILE A 116 15.24 -9.94 2.30
CA ILE A 116 15.22 -10.32 3.73
C ILE A 116 16.52 -9.83 4.39
N ARG A 117 17.67 -10.10 3.78
CA ARG A 117 18.97 -9.64 4.29
C ARG A 117 19.04 -8.11 4.32
N LEU A 118 18.73 -7.43 3.21
CA LEU A 118 18.77 -5.97 3.13
C LEU A 118 17.83 -5.31 4.17
N MET A 119 16.62 -5.84 4.35
CA MET A 119 15.67 -5.33 5.35
C MET A 119 16.21 -5.54 6.78
N THR A 120 16.76 -6.70 7.09
CA THR A 120 17.35 -7.00 8.40
C THR A 120 18.52 -6.06 8.71
N GLU A 121 19.43 -5.86 7.76
CA GLU A 121 20.56 -4.93 7.89
C GLU A 121 20.07 -3.48 8.05
N SER A 122 19.08 -3.07 7.27
CA SER A 122 18.48 -1.73 7.36
C SER A 122 17.84 -1.49 8.74
N ILE A 123 17.12 -2.47 9.27
CA ILE A 123 16.55 -2.39 10.63
C ILE A 123 17.67 -2.29 11.67
N ASN A 124 18.74 -3.07 11.53
CA ASN A 124 19.90 -2.98 12.44
C ASN A 124 20.48 -1.56 12.46
N HIS A 125 20.72 -0.94 11.29
CA HIS A 125 21.21 0.43 11.22
C HIS A 125 20.19 1.43 11.78
N GLY A 126 18.90 1.29 11.45
CA GLY A 126 17.84 2.22 11.88
C GLY A 126 17.64 2.25 13.39
N PHE A 127 17.87 1.14 14.08
CA PHE A 127 17.64 1.02 15.54
C PHE A 127 18.92 0.97 16.37
N ASN A 128 20.11 1.01 15.76
CA ASN A 128 21.37 1.09 16.47
C ASN A 128 21.74 2.55 16.75
N PRO A 129 21.80 3.01 18.03
CA PRO A 129 22.17 4.38 18.38
C PRO A 129 23.55 4.83 17.90
N GLN A 130 24.45 3.89 17.57
CA GLN A 130 25.79 4.17 17.06
C GLN A 130 25.83 4.26 15.53
N SER A 131 24.74 3.94 14.85
CA SER A 131 24.70 4.02 13.38
C SER A 131 24.51 5.45 12.89
N PRO A 132 25.16 5.83 11.77
CA PRO A 132 24.86 7.10 11.09
C PRO A 132 23.39 7.23 10.70
N ASP A 133 22.70 6.10 10.41
CA ASP A 133 21.30 6.02 10.02
C ASP A 133 20.35 5.80 11.20
N TYR A 134 20.84 5.93 12.46
CA TYR A 134 19.95 5.83 13.62
C TYR A 134 18.71 6.72 13.46
N LEU A 135 17.52 6.13 13.54
CA LEU A 135 16.26 6.82 13.24
C LEU A 135 15.80 7.68 14.41
N ASN A 136 14.94 8.65 14.11
CA ASN A 136 14.40 9.56 15.11
C ASN A 136 13.05 9.07 15.65
N PHE A 137 13.01 8.77 16.95
CA PHE A 137 11.80 8.25 17.63
C PHE A 137 11.15 9.27 18.58
N THR A 138 11.75 10.44 18.85
CA THR A 138 11.35 11.29 19.99
C THR A 138 11.18 12.77 19.70
N VAL A 139 11.78 13.28 18.62
CA VAL A 139 11.95 14.74 18.43
C VAL A 139 10.66 15.45 18.01
N THR A 140 9.67 14.74 17.46
CA THR A 140 8.38 15.29 17.04
C THR A 140 7.26 14.30 17.37
N ARG A 141 6.02 14.59 16.96
CA ARG A 141 4.92 13.61 17.08
C ARG A 141 4.92 12.58 15.93
N GLN A 142 5.49 12.92 14.77
CA GLN A 142 5.46 12.10 13.58
C GLN A 142 6.01 10.67 13.79
N PRO A 143 7.04 10.40 14.61
CA PRO A 143 7.49 9.05 14.89
C PRO A 143 6.41 8.08 15.35
N LEU A 144 5.32 8.56 15.98
CA LEU A 144 4.19 7.69 16.33
C LEU A 144 3.53 7.08 15.09
N VAL A 145 3.35 7.88 14.04
CA VAL A 145 2.77 7.45 12.76
C VAL A 145 3.65 6.40 12.10
N ASP A 146 4.93 6.74 11.93
CA ASP A 146 5.86 5.97 11.11
C ASP A 146 6.27 4.66 11.80
N THR A 147 6.37 4.69 13.14
CA THR A 147 6.60 3.49 13.94
C THR A 147 5.40 2.55 13.91
N ALA A 148 4.16 3.05 13.82
CA ALA A 148 2.99 2.19 13.69
C ALA A 148 2.99 1.38 12.39
N PHE A 149 3.42 1.96 11.27
CA PHE A 149 3.63 1.21 10.02
C PHE A 149 4.76 0.19 10.15
N PHE A 150 5.86 0.56 10.80
CA PHE A 150 6.95 -0.38 11.10
C PHE A 150 6.47 -1.56 11.96
N CYS A 151 5.63 -1.30 12.97
CA CYS A 151 4.97 -2.31 13.80
C CYS A 151 4.14 -3.30 12.96
N GLN A 152 3.33 -2.82 12.02
CA GLN A 152 2.59 -3.69 11.09
C GLN A 152 3.55 -4.58 10.28
N GLY A 153 4.68 -4.03 9.83
CA GLY A 153 5.71 -4.81 9.14
C GLY A 153 6.28 -5.93 10.01
N LEU A 154 6.60 -5.66 11.27
CA LEU A 154 7.08 -6.68 12.22
C LEU A 154 6.05 -7.79 12.45
N LEU A 155 4.80 -7.43 12.63
CA LEU A 155 3.71 -8.39 12.86
C LEU A 155 3.43 -9.27 11.64
N ARG A 156 3.66 -8.74 10.43
CA ARG A 156 3.47 -9.44 9.15
C ARG A 156 4.69 -10.27 8.72
N SER A 157 5.83 -10.15 9.41
CA SER A 157 7.05 -10.91 9.10
C SER A 157 7.75 -11.45 10.36
N PRO A 158 7.02 -12.20 11.23
CA PRO A 158 7.54 -12.65 12.51
C PRO A 158 8.69 -13.66 12.37
N LYS A 159 8.66 -14.54 11.36
CA LYS A 159 9.68 -15.60 11.19
C LYS A 159 10.87 -15.13 10.38
N GLN A 160 10.65 -14.36 9.30
CA GLN A 160 11.73 -14.04 8.39
C GLN A 160 12.46 -12.74 8.76
N ILE A 161 11.84 -11.86 9.54
CA ILE A 161 12.46 -10.62 10.01
C ILE A 161 12.61 -10.65 11.54
N TRP A 162 11.52 -10.56 12.32
CA TRP A 162 11.63 -10.40 13.75
C TRP A 162 12.51 -11.46 14.42
N SER A 163 12.29 -12.76 14.15
CA SER A 163 13.04 -13.84 14.77
C SER A 163 14.51 -13.94 14.33
N LYS A 164 14.86 -13.30 13.20
CA LYS A 164 16.25 -13.28 12.68
C LYS A 164 17.04 -12.06 13.14
N LEU A 165 16.41 -11.07 13.77
CA LEU A 165 17.10 -9.93 14.36
C LEU A 165 17.92 -10.39 15.58
N SER A 166 19.09 -9.79 15.80
CA SER A 166 19.88 -10.02 17.00
C SER A 166 19.11 -9.59 18.26
N SER A 167 19.40 -10.22 19.39
CA SER A 167 18.80 -9.85 20.69
C SER A 167 19.03 -8.37 21.03
N GLU A 168 20.16 -7.81 20.61
CA GLU A 168 20.47 -6.38 20.78
C GLU A 168 19.53 -5.52 19.94
N THR A 169 19.34 -5.86 18.64
CA THR A 169 18.44 -5.11 17.76
C THR A 169 16.98 -5.21 18.23
N GLN A 170 16.54 -6.41 18.66
CA GLN A 170 15.20 -6.59 19.24
C GLN A 170 15.02 -5.71 20.49
N LYS A 171 16.00 -5.67 21.38
CA LYS A 171 16.00 -4.78 22.57
C LYS A 171 15.92 -3.31 22.17
N ASN A 172 16.69 -2.88 21.18
CA ASN A 172 16.67 -1.51 20.71
C ASN A 172 15.30 -1.14 20.10
N ILE A 173 14.68 -2.03 19.33
CA ILE A 173 13.32 -1.86 18.83
C ILE A 173 12.33 -1.70 19.98
N LEU A 174 12.33 -2.62 20.95
CA LEU A 174 11.42 -2.52 22.10
C LEU A 174 11.60 -1.22 22.89
N ASN A 175 12.84 -0.76 23.07
CA ASN A 175 13.13 0.54 23.70
C ASN A 175 12.55 1.70 22.88
N ALA A 176 12.67 1.67 21.54
CA ALA A 176 12.09 2.68 20.65
C ALA A 176 10.56 2.67 20.73
N LEU A 177 9.92 1.50 20.70
CA LEU A 177 8.47 1.39 20.85
C LEU A 177 7.99 1.97 22.19
N GLN A 178 8.69 1.68 23.31
CA GLN A 178 8.38 2.24 24.62
C GLN A 178 8.56 3.76 24.71
N GLN A 179 9.45 4.35 23.91
CA GLN A 179 9.60 5.81 23.82
C GLN A 179 8.46 6.41 23.00
N VAL A 180 8.16 5.82 21.85
CA VAL A 180 7.10 6.27 20.93
C VAL A 180 5.72 6.15 21.57
N SER A 181 5.46 5.12 22.37
CA SER A 181 4.16 4.93 23.05
C SER A 181 3.80 6.07 24.01
N LYS A 182 4.76 6.88 24.42
CA LYS A 182 4.53 8.08 25.27
C LYS A 182 4.05 9.29 24.48
N ILE A 183 4.11 9.25 23.14
CA ILE A 183 3.66 10.34 22.28
C ILE A 183 2.13 10.37 22.28
N LYS A 184 1.55 11.49 22.71
CA LYS A 184 0.09 11.66 22.74
C LYS A 184 -0.45 11.82 21.32
N PRO A 185 -1.36 10.92 20.87
CA PRO A 185 -2.04 11.06 19.58
C PRO A 185 -3.02 12.24 19.61
N VAL A 186 -3.43 12.70 18.41
CA VAL A 186 -4.59 13.59 18.23
C VAL A 186 -5.86 12.76 18.02
N GLU A 187 -7.03 13.37 18.26
CA GLU A 187 -8.37 12.75 18.11
C GLU A 187 -8.71 12.53 16.61
N SER A 188 -8.09 11.54 15.99
CA SER A 188 -8.23 11.18 14.57
C SER A 188 -7.73 9.74 14.35
N ASN A 189 -7.40 9.38 13.10
CA ASN A 189 -6.71 8.12 12.79
C ASN A 189 -5.44 7.89 13.65
N TRP A 190 -4.88 8.94 14.25
CA TRP A 190 -3.69 8.84 15.12
C TRP A 190 -3.91 7.97 16.36
N LEU A 191 -5.14 7.80 16.81
CA LEU A 191 -5.45 6.87 17.90
C LEU A 191 -5.06 5.43 17.53
N LEU A 192 -5.21 5.06 16.26
CA LEU A 192 -4.81 3.72 15.77
C LEU A 192 -3.29 3.56 15.72
N PHE A 193 -2.51 4.62 15.49
CA PHE A 193 -1.06 4.52 15.58
C PHE A 193 -0.62 4.20 17.01
N SER A 194 -1.20 4.87 18.02
CA SER A 194 -0.93 4.57 19.40
C SER A 194 -1.36 3.14 19.79
N ALA A 195 -2.56 2.73 19.37
CA ALA A 195 -3.06 1.38 19.60
C ALA A 195 -2.17 0.32 18.93
N MET A 196 -1.66 0.57 17.72
CA MET A 196 -0.82 -0.36 16.96
C MET A 196 0.53 -0.58 17.65
N VAL A 197 1.16 0.48 18.16
CA VAL A 197 2.40 0.38 18.94
C VAL A 197 2.20 -0.46 20.20
N GLU A 198 1.13 -0.21 20.95
CA GLU A 198 0.81 -0.97 22.16
C GLU A 198 0.41 -2.42 21.88
N ALA A 199 -0.35 -2.67 20.81
CA ALA A 199 -0.70 -4.03 20.37
C ALA A 199 0.56 -4.82 19.96
N THR A 200 1.54 -4.15 19.32
CA THR A 200 2.82 -4.77 18.97
C THR A 200 3.64 -5.08 20.22
N LEU A 201 3.69 -4.19 21.22
CA LEU A 201 4.31 -4.47 22.51
C LEU A 201 3.65 -5.67 23.20
N LEU A 202 2.32 -5.75 23.18
CA LEU A 202 1.58 -6.90 23.70
C LEU A 202 1.99 -8.20 22.99
N GLU A 203 2.03 -8.21 21.67
CA GLU A 203 2.39 -9.40 20.89
C GLU A 203 3.83 -9.85 21.14
N LEU A 204 4.78 -8.92 21.18
CA LEU A 204 6.20 -9.24 21.29
C LEU A 204 6.67 -9.52 22.73
N THR A 205 5.99 -8.98 23.74
CA THR A 205 6.45 -9.05 25.14
C THR A 205 5.42 -9.63 26.12
N GLY A 206 4.18 -9.82 25.69
CA GLY A 206 3.06 -10.18 26.56
C GLY A 206 2.55 -9.01 27.43
N LYS A 207 3.08 -7.79 27.27
CA LYS A 207 2.76 -6.62 28.11
C LYS A 207 2.53 -5.37 27.24
N CYS A 208 1.52 -4.58 27.61
CA CYS A 208 1.25 -3.28 27.00
C CYS A 208 0.53 -2.35 27.98
N ASN A 209 0.43 -1.06 27.65
CA ASN A 209 -0.59 -0.19 28.18
C ASN A 209 -1.87 -0.42 27.39
N ILE A 210 -2.90 -0.97 28.02
CA ILE A 210 -4.15 -1.34 27.33
C ILE A 210 -5.01 -0.12 26.95
N HIS A 211 -4.91 1.00 27.69
CA HIS A 211 -5.78 2.15 27.52
C HIS A 211 -5.77 2.77 26.12
N PRO A 212 -4.63 2.98 25.43
CA PRO A 212 -4.65 3.48 24.05
C PRO A 212 -5.41 2.57 23.08
N ILE A 213 -5.35 1.25 23.30
CA ILE A 213 -6.07 0.27 22.48
C ILE A 213 -7.58 0.39 22.73
N GLU A 214 -8.00 0.30 24.00
CA GLU A 214 -9.42 0.40 24.38
C GLU A 214 -10.04 1.72 23.95
N TYR A 215 -9.30 2.81 24.13
CA TYR A 215 -9.75 4.14 23.72
C TYR A 215 -9.91 4.25 22.21
N ALA A 216 -8.93 3.81 21.43
CA ALA A 216 -9.03 3.80 19.97
C ALA A 216 -10.24 2.97 19.50
N VAL A 217 -10.41 1.75 20.03
CA VAL A 217 -11.53 0.86 19.68
C VAL A 217 -12.87 1.54 20.00
N MET A 218 -13.00 2.15 21.18
CA MET A 218 -14.20 2.89 21.58
C MET A 218 -14.50 4.02 20.59
N ARG A 219 -13.52 4.85 20.26
CA ARG A 219 -13.71 6.00 19.36
C ARG A 219 -14.05 5.55 17.93
N PHE A 220 -13.42 4.50 17.40
CA PHE A 220 -13.77 4.00 16.06
C PHE A 220 -15.15 3.33 16.00
N LYS A 221 -15.67 2.79 17.09
CA LYS A 221 -17.11 2.41 17.17
C LYS A 221 -18.02 3.61 16.99
N GLU A 222 -17.71 4.73 17.65
CA GLU A 222 -18.49 5.98 17.56
C GLU A 222 -18.35 6.67 16.19
N TRP A 223 -17.19 6.59 15.58
CA TRP A 223 -16.87 7.22 14.29
C TRP A 223 -17.30 6.44 13.07
N TYR A 224 -17.94 5.29 13.25
CA TYR A 224 -18.52 4.53 12.13
C TYR A 224 -19.66 5.32 11.46
N LYS A 225 -19.58 5.46 10.13
CA LYS A 225 -20.52 6.28 9.33
C LYS A 225 -21.50 5.46 8.50
N GLY A 226 -21.40 4.13 8.56
CA GLY A 226 -22.20 3.23 7.73
C GLY A 226 -21.44 2.76 6.48
N ASP A 227 -21.93 1.70 5.86
CA ASP A 227 -21.41 1.08 4.64
C ASP A 227 -19.87 0.98 4.58
N ALA A 228 -19.28 0.51 5.67
CA ALA A 228 -17.83 0.32 5.83
C ALA A 228 -16.97 1.60 5.88
N TRP A 229 -17.56 2.78 6.01
CA TRP A 229 -16.81 4.01 6.17
C TRP A 229 -16.69 4.43 7.63
N TYR A 230 -15.49 4.87 7.99
CA TYR A 230 -15.20 5.52 9.26
C TYR A 230 -14.88 7.01 9.06
N GLY A 231 -15.28 7.83 10.01
CA GLY A 231 -14.75 9.19 10.12
C GLY A 231 -13.29 9.16 10.54
N ASP A 232 -12.55 10.18 10.14
CA ASP A 232 -11.22 10.48 10.67
C ASP A 232 -11.36 11.51 11.79
N GLY A 233 -11.67 11.01 12.99
CA GLY A 233 -12.31 11.76 14.04
C GLY A 233 -13.85 11.75 13.90
N ALA A 234 -14.52 12.73 14.50
CA ALA A 234 -15.98 12.79 14.50
C ALA A 234 -16.60 13.01 13.11
N ASN A 235 -15.86 13.56 12.16
CA ASN A 235 -16.34 13.92 10.83
C ASN A 235 -15.92 12.91 9.77
N LEU A 236 -16.76 12.71 8.73
CA LEU A 236 -16.39 11.96 7.56
C LEU A 236 -15.50 12.81 6.65
N HIS A 237 -14.41 12.22 6.19
CA HIS A 237 -13.55 12.77 5.15
C HIS A 237 -13.57 11.83 3.95
N ILE A 238 -13.88 12.34 2.78
CA ILE A 238 -13.84 11.58 1.53
C ILE A 238 -12.40 11.58 1.03
N ASP A 239 -11.60 10.70 1.61
CA ASP A 239 -10.21 10.44 1.27
C ASP A 239 -9.91 8.94 1.44
N TYR A 240 -8.66 8.54 1.24
CA TYR A 240 -8.27 7.13 1.32
C TYR A 240 -7.70 6.70 2.69
N TYR A 241 -7.87 7.50 3.75
CA TYR A 241 -7.38 7.11 5.08
C TYR A 241 -8.07 5.86 5.65
N ASN A 242 -9.30 5.58 5.22
CA ASN A 242 -9.93 4.30 5.53
C ASN A 242 -9.11 3.11 5.01
N SER A 243 -8.41 3.25 3.88
CA SER A 243 -7.52 2.24 3.33
C SER A 243 -6.08 2.34 3.82
N PHE A 244 -5.53 3.56 3.90
CA PHE A 244 -4.13 3.72 4.31
C PHE A 244 -3.89 3.27 5.75
N VAL A 245 -4.84 3.54 6.66
CA VAL A 245 -4.66 3.44 8.10
C VAL A 245 -5.82 2.72 8.80
N ILE A 246 -7.07 3.21 8.64
CA ILE A 246 -8.15 2.91 9.57
C ILE A 246 -8.48 1.41 9.58
N HIS A 247 -8.93 0.86 8.47
CA HIS A 247 -9.24 -0.56 8.38
C HIS A 247 -8.04 -1.47 8.65
N PRO A 248 -6.85 -1.26 8.02
CA PRO A 248 -5.72 -2.16 8.25
C PRO A 248 -5.26 -2.20 9.70
N MET A 249 -5.11 -1.03 10.35
CA MET A 249 -4.61 -1.00 11.72
C MET A 249 -5.67 -1.42 12.74
N LEU A 250 -6.95 -1.05 12.51
CA LEU A 250 -8.03 -1.48 13.40
C LEU A 250 -8.18 -3.01 13.36
N LEU A 251 -8.11 -3.62 12.18
CA LEU A 251 -8.17 -5.07 12.04
C LEU A 251 -6.99 -5.75 12.73
N ASP A 252 -5.75 -5.30 12.46
CA ASP A 252 -4.54 -5.86 13.06
C ASP A 252 -4.58 -5.75 14.61
N VAL A 253 -4.99 -4.60 15.15
CA VAL A 253 -5.15 -4.39 16.60
C VAL A 253 -6.19 -5.35 17.19
N LEU A 254 -7.37 -5.46 16.57
CA LEU A 254 -8.43 -6.34 17.04
C LEU A 254 -8.03 -7.81 16.98
N GLU A 255 -7.28 -8.22 15.96
CA GLU A 255 -6.77 -9.59 15.81
C GLU A 255 -5.79 -9.95 16.94
N ILE A 256 -4.86 -9.06 17.26
CA ILE A 256 -3.94 -9.24 18.39
C ILE A 256 -4.70 -9.32 19.69
N MET A 257 -5.70 -8.45 19.90
CA MET A 257 -6.53 -8.49 21.10
C MET A 257 -7.29 -9.81 21.22
N GLN A 258 -7.81 -10.37 20.10
CA GLN A 258 -8.44 -11.71 20.12
C GLN A 258 -7.44 -12.79 20.48
N LYS A 259 -6.26 -12.78 19.87
CA LYS A 259 -5.18 -13.76 20.13
C LYS A 259 -4.79 -13.80 21.62
N HIS A 260 -4.78 -12.65 22.28
CA HIS A 260 -4.47 -12.53 23.71
C HIS A 260 -5.71 -12.60 24.63
N SER A 261 -6.87 -13.01 24.11
CA SER A 261 -8.14 -13.14 24.87
C SER A 261 -8.57 -11.84 25.59
N LYS A 262 -8.28 -10.68 24.98
CA LYS A 262 -8.59 -9.34 25.49
C LYS A 262 -9.57 -8.57 24.60
N GLY A 263 -9.97 -9.15 23.47
CA GLY A 263 -10.78 -8.45 22.45
C GLY A 263 -12.27 -8.70 22.57
N GLU A 264 -13.05 -7.82 21.96
CA GLU A 264 -14.49 -7.96 21.78
C GLU A 264 -14.78 -8.76 20.51
N VAL A 265 -15.18 -10.00 20.64
CA VAL A 265 -15.45 -10.94 19.52
C VAL A 265 -16.45 -10.37 18.50
N ASP A 266 -17.55 -9.76 19.00
CA ASP A 266 -18.59 -9.22 18.12
C ASP A 266 -18.10 -8.03 17.30
N PHE A 267 -17.29 -7.14 17.89
CA PHE A 267 -16.73 -6.01 17.16
C PHE A 267 -15.68 -6.46 16.14
N TYR A 268 -14.83 -7.42 16.51
CA TYR A 268 -13.86 -8.01 15.57
C TYR A 268 -14.57 -8.64 14.36
N ARG A 269 -15.65 -9.41 14.58
CA ARG A 269 -16.46 -10.00 13.51
C ARG A 269 -17.07 -8.93 12.59
N LYS A 270 -17.63 -7.86 13.17
CA LYS A 270 -18.19 -6.74 12.39
C LYS A 270 -17.11 -6.03 11.59
N GLU A 271 -15.93 -5.83 12.16
CA GLU A 271 -14.82 -5.17 11.45
C GLU A 271 -14.34 -6.00 10.25
N ARG A 272 -14.23 -7.31 10.37
CA ARG A 272 -13.92 -8.19 9.23
C ARG A 272 -14.95 -8.03 8.09
N GLN A 273 -16.23 -7.90 8.41
CA GLN A 273 -17.28 -7.68 7.41
C GLN A 273 -17.20 -6.29 6.79
N ARG A 274 -16.91 -5.26 7.58
CA ARG A 274 -16.68 -3.88 7.11
C ARG A 274 -15.44 -3.81 6.21
N PHE A 275 -14.36 -4.45 6.61
CA PHE A 275 -13.13 -4.56 5.82
C PHE A 275 -13.41 -5.18 4.44
N SER A 276 -14.12 -6.30 4.41
CA SER A 276 -14.54 -6.98 3.18
C SER A 276 -15.37 -6.07 2.28
N ARG A 277 -16.33 -5.34 2.85
CA ARG A 277 -17.19 -4.40 2.10
C ARG A 277 -16.38 -3.22 1.55
N TYR A 278 -15.45 -2.66 2.32
CA TYR A 278 -14.60 -1.57 1.86
C TYR A 278 -13.68 -2.03 0.71
N ALA A 279 -13.15 -3.25 0.78
CA ALA A 279 -12.40 -3.85 -0.32
C ALA A 279 -13.24 -3.99 -1.60
N GLU A 280 -14.53 -4.39 -1.49
CA GLU A 280 -15.46 -4.44 -2.63
C GLU A 280 -15.66 -3.06 -3.26
N GLN A 281 -15.83 -2.03 -2.44
CA GLN A 281 -15.95 -0.65 -2.94
C GLN A 281 -14.69 -0.20 -3.67
N GLN A 282 -13.51 -0.55 -3.14
CA GLN A 282 -12.24 -0.23 -3.80
C GLN A 282 -12.09 -0.91 -5.16
N GLU A 283 -12.45 -2.18 -5.28
CA GLU A 283 -12.41 -2.90 -6.56
C GLU A 283 -13.31 -2.22 -7.60
N ARG A 284 -14.50 -1.80 -7.20
CA ARG A 284 -15.46 -1.08 -8.06
C ARG A 284 -15.00 0.31 -8.48
N MET A 285 -14.12 0.96 -7.71
CA MET A 285 -13.55 2.26 -8.05
C MET A 285 -12.51 2.20 -9.18
N ILE A 286 -12.01 1.01 -9.54
CA ILE A 286 -11.01 0.86 -10.60
C ILE A 286 -11.70 0.99 -11.96
N SER A 287 -11.36 2.04 -12.70
CA SER A 287 -11.81 2.28 -14.08
C SER A 287 -11.26 1.23 -15.05
N PRO A 288 -11.85 1.04 -16.25
CA PRO A 288 -11.43 0.02 -17.22
C PRO A 288 -9.94 0.06 -17.59
N ASP A 289 -9.32 1.24 -17.54
CA ASP A 289 -7.92 1.51 -17.86
C ASP A 289 -7.00 1.60 -16.65
N GLY A 290 -7.47 1.20 -15.45
CA GLY A 290 -6.71 1.25 -14.20
C GLY A 290 -6.68 2.63 -13.51
N ALA A 291 -7.42 3.64 -14.00
CA ALA A 291 -7.61 4.89 -13.26
C ALA A 291 -8.55 4.67 -12.06
N TYR A 292 -8.49 5.58 -11.09
CA TYR A 292 -9.40 5.63 -9.95
C TYR A 292 -9.63 7.08 -9.50
N PRO A 293 -10.65 7.39 -8.69
CA PRO A 293 -10.94 8.74 -8.26
C PRO A 293 -9.75 9.40 -7.56
N VAL A 294 -9.35 10.59 -8.04
CA VAL A 294 -8.29 11.41 -7.43
C VAL A 294 -8.97 12.39 -6.49
N THR A 295 -9.17 11.97 -5.25
CA THR A 295 -9.91 12.75 -4.25
C THR A 295 -9.27 12.66 -2.87
N GLY A 296 -9.46 13.70 -2.08
CA GLY A 296 -8.97 13.79 -0.71
C GLY A 296 -7.48 14.13 -0.62
N ARG A 297 -6.99 14.09 0.60
CA ARG A 297 -5.58 14.36 0.94
C ARG A 297 -4.71 13.14 0.76
N SER A 298 -3.40 13.36 0.74
CA SER A 298 -2.36 12.30 0.68
C SER A 298 -2.42 11.45 -0.58
N ILE A 299 -2.94 11.98 -1.68
CA ILE A 299 -3.01 11.26 -2.95
C ILE A 299 -1.62 10.93 -3.52
N ALA A 300 -0.58 11.63 -3.07
CA ALA A 300 0.82 11.32 -3.40
C ALA A 300 1.27 9.92 -2.92
N TYR A 301 0.50 9.23 -2.07
CA TYR A 301 0.73 7.83 -1.73
C TYR A 301 0.31 6.86 -2.85
N ARG A 302 -0.15 7.39 -3.97
CA ARG A 302 -0.41 6.66 -5.22
C ARG A 302 -1.30 5.42 -4.99
N PHE A 303 -0.95 4.32 -5.62
CA PHE A 303 -1.66 3.04 -5.52
C PHE A 303 -1.65 2.39 -4.11
N GLY A 304 -0.96 2.97 -3.11
CA GLY A 304 -1.17 2.64 -1.70
C GLY A 304 -2.63 2.81 -1.25
N THR A 305 -3.43 3.59 -1.99
CA THR A 305 -4.88 3.67 -1.88
C THR A 305 -5.55 2.30 -1.78
N PHE A 306 -5.01 1.27 -2.44
CA PHE A 306 -5.58 -0.07 -2.50
C PHE A 306 -5.02 -1.05 -1.46
N HIS A 307 -4.47 -0.53 -0.35
CA HIS A 307 -3.95 -1.37 0.75
C HIS A 307 -5.01 -2.36 1.25
N VAL A 308 -6.25 -1.89 1.54
CA VAL A 308 -7.34 -2.77 2.02
C VAL A 308 -7.68 -3.84 0.98
N LEU A 309 -7.79 -3.50 -0.28
CA LEU A 309 -8.13 -4.48 -1.33
C LEU A 309 -7.06 -5.58 -1.46
N SER A 310 -5.78 -5.18 -1.47
CA SER A 310 -4.66 -6.12 -1.52
C SER A 310 -4.58 -6.98 -0.26
N LEU A 311 -4.76 -6.37 0.91
CA LEU A 311 -4.74 -7.07 2.20
C LEU A 311 -5.96 -7.99 2.37
N ALA A 312 -7.14 -7.62 1.82
CA ALA A 312 -8.31 -8.49 1.79
C ALA A 312 -8.07 -9.78 0.99
N ALA A 313 -7.35 -9.67 -0.13
CA ALA A 313 -6.94 -10.86 -0.89
C ALA A 313 -5.98 -11.74 -0.10
N LEU A 314 -5.00 -11.13 0.59
CA LEU A 314 -4.01 -11.85 1.40
C LEU A 314 -4.67 -12.60 2.57
N ASN A 315 -5.64 -12.00 3.24
CA ASN A 315 -6.25 -12.51 4.47
C ASN A 315 -7.56 -13.29 4.24
N ASP A 316 -7.87 -13.67 2.99
CA ASP A 316 -9.13 -14.34 2.62
C ASP A 316 -10.39 -13.59 3.12
N LEU A 317 -10.38 -12.26 2.98
CA LEU A 317 -11.46 -11.35 3.36
C LEU A 317 -12.21 -10.74 2.16
N LEU A 318 -11.96 -11.23 0.96
CA LEU A 318 -12.72 -10.78 -0.21
C LEU A 318 -14.18 -11.25 -0.10
N PRO A 319 -15.17 -10.40 -0.46
CA PRO A 319 -16.55 -10.83 -0.53
C PRO A 319 -16.74 -11.81 -1.69
N THR A 320 -17.76 -12.65 -1.60
CA THR A 320 -18.10 -13.64 -2.64
C THR A 320 -18.53 -13.05 -3.98
N THR A 321 -18.68 -11.74 -4.05
CA THR A 321 -19.03 -10.98 -5.27
C THR A 321 -17.86 -10.71 -6.20
N ILE A 322 -16.63 -10.81 -5.71
CA ILE A 322 -15.39 -10.59 -6.47
C ILE A 322 -14.42 -11.75 -6.28
N THR A 323 -13.66 -12.08 -7.31
CA THR A 323 -12.67 -13.15 -7.26
C THR A 323 -11.26 -12.61 -7.04
N LYS A 324 -10.36 -13.44 -6.52
CA LYS A 324 -8.93 -13.12 -6.39
C LYS A 324 -8.32 -12.68 -7.72
N ALA A 325 -8.71 -13.32 -8.84
CA ALA A 325 -8.23 -12.96 -10.19
C ALA A 325 -8.69 -11.56 -10.63
N GLN A 326 -9.95 -11.16 -10.34
CA GLN A 326 -10.43 -9.81 -10.61
C GLN A 326 -9.60 -8.76 -9.87
N VAL A 327 -9.33 -9.02 -8.58
CA VAL A 327 -8.50 -8.12 -7.76
C VAL A 327 -7.09 -8.00 -8.31
N ARG A 328 -6.43 -9.12 -8.63
CA ARG A 328 -5.11 -9.11 -9.27
C ARG A 328 -5.10 -8.27 -10.53
N CYS A 329 -6.02 -8.54 -11.46
CA CYS A 329 -6.05 -7.86 -12.76
C CYS A 329 -6.33 -6.36 -12.62
N GLY A 330 -7.27 -5.97 -11.74
CA GLY A 330 -7.56 -4.58 -11.45
C GLY A 330 -6.37 -3.84 -10.84
N LEU A 331 -5.76 -4.41 -9.81
CA LEU A 331 -4.58 -3.82 -9.16
C LEU A 331 -3.37 -3.76 -10.11
N THR A 332 -3.15 -4.79 -10.94
CA THR A 332 -2.10 -4.76 -11.96
C THR A 332 -2.32 -3.63 -12.97
N ALA A 333 -3.56 -3.41 -13.39
CA ALA A 333 -3.90 -2.30 -14.28
C ALA A 333 -3.60 -0.93 -13.62
N VAL A 334 -3.93 -0.76 -12.34
CA VAL A 334 -3.62 0.45 -11.57
C VAL A 334 -2.11 0.70 -11.50
N ILE A 335 -1.33 -0.32 -11.12
CA ILE A 335 0.13 -0.21 -10.99
C ILE A 335 0.76 0.13 -12.34
N LYS A 336 0.39 -0.60 -13.40
CA LYS A 336 0.88 -0.35 -14.76
C LYS A 336 0.57 1.06 -15.24
N ARG A 337 -0.65 1.54 -15.02
CA ARG A 337 -1.06 2.90 -15.39
C ARG A 337 -0.20 3.97 -14.71
N HIS A 338 -0.02 3.87 -13.40
CA HIS A 338 0.80 4.83 -12.66
C HIS A 338 2.25 4.82 -13.10
N LEU A 339 2.87 3.65 -13.19
CA LEU A 339 4.29 3.53 -13.46
C LEU A 339 4.67 3.74 -14.94
N ALA A 340 3.70 3.70 -15.85
CA ALA A 340 3.90 4.10 -17.25
C ALA A 340 4.15 5.61 -17.42
N ILE A 341 3.77 6.43 -16.45
CA ILE A 341 3.96 7.88 -16.49
C ILE A 341 5.39 8.20 -16.06
N LYS A 342 6.10 8.96 -16.89
CA LYS A 342 7.48 9.38 -16.60
C LYS A 342 7.53 10.33 -15.40
N GLY A 343 8.62 10.28 -14.65
CA GLY A 343 8.87 11.18 -13.52
C GLY A 343 8.34 10.68 -12.17
N ASN A 344 7.93 9.42 -12.06
CA ASN A 344 7.64 8.81 -10.75
C ASN A 344 8.90 8.56 -9.92
N PHE A 345 10.04 8.45 -10.61
CA PHE A 345 11.37 8.27 -10.02
C PHE A 345 12.31 9.32 -10.58
N ASP A 346 13.25 9.76 -9.75
CA ASP A 346 14.36 10.58 -10.19
C ASP A 346 15.45 9.75 -10.93
N GLU A 347 16.54 10.40 -11.31
CA GLU A 347 17.66 9.77 -12.03
C GLU A 347 18.44 8.73 -11.21
N HIS A 348 18.26 8.73 -9.88
CA HIS A 348 18.85 7.78 -8.94
C HIS A 348 17.87 6.71 -8.46
N GLY A 349 16.64 6.72 -8.96
CA GLY A 349 15.59 5.77 -8.64
C GLY A 349 14.75 6.09 -7.39
N TRP A 350 14.96 7.24 -6.75
CA TRP A 350 14.12 7.67 -5.64
C TRP A 350 12.74 8.10 -6.11
N LEU A 351 11.72 7.80 -5.31
CA LEU A 351 10.37 8.28 -5.57
C LEU A 351 10.31 9.81 -5.47
N THR A 352 9.64 10.45 -6.44
CA THR A 352 9.40 11.89 -6.49
C THR A 352 8.02 12.26 -5.97
N LEU A 353 7.83 13.49 -5.47
CA LEU A 353 6.51 13.96 -5.03
C LEU A 353 5.53 14.01 -6.21
N GLY A 354 4.37 13.39 -6.04
CA GLY A 354 3.30 13.42 -7.02
C GLY A 354 2.39 12.22 -6.98
N PHE A 355 1.27 12.32 -7.66
CA PHE A 355 0.33 11.23 -7.89
C PHE A 355 0.71 10.43 -9.14
N ALA A 356 0.90 11.09 -10.27
CA ALA A 356 1.24 10.51 -11.55
C ALA A 356 2.41 11.28 -12.17
N GLY A 357 3.62 10.81 -11.98
CA GLY A 357 4.85 11.54 -12.27
C GLY A 357 5.21 12.55 -11.16
N HIS A 358 6.06 13.53 -11.48
CA HIS A 358 6.52 14.56 -10.56
C HIS A 358 5.53 15.73 -10.51
N GLN A 359 4.79 15.86 -9.41
CA GLN A 359 3.72 16.85 -9.20
C GLN A 359 3.77 17.39 -7.75
N PRO A 360 4.83 18.11 -7.34
CA PRO A 360 5.00 18.50 -5.94
C PRO A 360 3.88 19.39 -5.38
N SER A 361 3.15 20.11 -6.23
CA SER A 361 2.04 21.00 -5.82
C SER A 361 0.82 20.28 -5.26
N ILE A 362 0.68 18.97 -5.51
CA ILE A 362 -0.44 18.18 -4.97
C ILE A 362 -0.12 17.54 -3.61
N ALA A 363 1.11 17.66 -3.13
CA ALA A 363 1.51 17.13 -1.84
C ALA A 363 1.14 18.13 -0.74
N GLU A 364 0.70 17.62 0.39
CA GLU A 364 0.49 18.41 1.60
C GLU A 364 1.83 18.72 2.29
N ARG A 365 1.83 19.73 3.18
CA ARG A 365 3.03 20.19 3.89
C ARG A 365 3.71 19.13 4.76
N TYR A 366 3.00 18.07 5.14
CA TYR A 366 3.55 16.97 5.94
C TYR A 366 4.16 15.86 5.07
N ILE A 367 3.97 15.90 3.76
CA ILE A 367 4.51 14.88 2.83
C ILE A 367 5.95 15.21 2.47
N SER A 368 6.80 14.20 2.51
CA SER A 368 8.17 14.20 2.03
C SER A 368 8.48 12.95 1.22
N THR A 369 9.69 12.82 0.71
CA THR A 369 10.14 11.61 -0.01
C THR A 369 9.81 10.33 0.74
N GLY A 370 10.02 10.29 2.07
CA GLY A 370 9.72 9.10 2.89
C GLY A 370 8.25 8.72 2.88
N SER A 371 7.37 9.70 2.79
CA SER A 371 5.91 9.48 2.78
C SER A 371 5.46 8.63 1.60
N LEU A 372 6.12 8.74 0.47
CA LEU A 372 5.74 8.11 -0.80
C LEU A 372 5.84 6.59 -0.76
N TYR A 373 6.67 6.04 0.13
CA TYR A 373 6.85 4.60 0.28
C TYR A 373 5.59 3.87 0.74
N LEU A 374 4.53 4.59 1.17
CA LEU A 374 3.24 3.98 1.45
C LEU A 374 2.59 3.36 0.18
N CYS A 375 3.02 3.76 -1.02
CA CYS A 375 2.61 3.09 -2.25
C CYS A 375 2.91 1.57 -2.23
N SER A 376 3.90 1.12 -1.46
CA SER A 376 4.27 -0.29 -1.36
C SER A 376 3.16 -1.18 -0.79
N THR A 377 2.19 -0.64 -0.07
CA THR A 377 1.13 -1.43 0.56
C THR A 377 0.19 -2.14 -0.41
N VAL A 378 0.13 -1.72 -1.68
CA VAL A 378 -0.59 -2.46 -2.72
C VAL A 378 0.02 -3.84 -2.98
N PHE A 379 1.30 -4.04 -2.68
CA PHE A 379 2.01 -5.30 -2.92
C PHE A 379 1.85 -6.33 -1.80
N THR A 380 1.03 -6.08 -0.77
CA THR A 380 0.82 -7.03 0.33
C THR A 380 0.33 -8.40 -0.16
N ALA A 381 -0.44 -8.47 -1.25
CA ALA A 381 -0.87 -9.74 -1.86
C ALA A 381 0.28 -10.59 -2.44
N LEU A 382 1.51 -10.05 -2.59
CA LEU A 382 2.70 -10.87 -2.89
C LEU A 382 3.02 -11.89 -1.77
N GLY A 383 2.47 -11.69 -0.56
CA GLY A 383 2.51 -12.68 0.52
C GLY A 383 1.73 -13.96 0.25
N LEU A 384 0.86 -14.00 -0.75
CA LEU A 384 0.23 -15.22 -1.22
C LEU A 384 1.25 -16.07 -2.00
N PRO A 385 1.32 -17.40 -1.81
CA PRO A 385 2.20 -18.25 -2.58
C PRO A 385 1.86 -18.21 -4.07
N ALA A 386 2.84 -18.46 -4.95
CA ALA A 386 2.64 -18.41 -6.41
C ALA A 386 1.57 -19.38 -6.92
N THR A 387 1.24 -20.40 -6.15
CA THR A 387 0.19 -21.39 -6.43
C THR A 387 -1.20 -20.95 -6.00
N ASP A 388 -1.32 -19.86 -5.21
CA ASP A 388 -2.63 -19.34 -4.79
C ASP A 388 -3.46 -18.92 -6.01
N GLU A 389 -4.79 -19.04 -5.90
CA GLU A 389 -5.74 -18.64 -6.95
C GLU A 389 -5.54 -17.19 -7.41
N PHE A 390 -5.10 -16.30 -6.54
CA PHE A 390 -4.75 -14.94 -6.91
C PHE A 390 -3.75 -14.88 -8.07
N TRP A 391 -2.75 -15.77 -8.08
CA TRP A 391 -1.69 -15.81 -9.08
C TRP A 391 -1.88 -16.89 -10.16
N SER A 392 -2.57 -18.00 -9.85
CA SER A 392 -2.73 -19.14 -10.76
C SER A 392 -3.96 -19.05 -11.65
N ALA A 393 -5.01 -18.33 -11.24
CA ALA A 393 -6.22 -18.19 -12.03
C ALA A 393 -5.97 -17.34 -13.30
N PRO A 394 -6.70 -17.61 -14.40
CA PRO A 394 -6.59 -16.84 -15.63
C PRO A 394 -6.98 -15.36 -15.43
N TYR A 395 -6.75 -14.56 -16.47
CA TYR A 395 -7.20 -13.17 -16.50
C TYR A 395 -8.71 -13.08 -16.26
N ALA A 396 -9.10 -12.13 -15.42
CA ALA A 396 -10.51 -11.81 -15.16
C ALA A 396 -10.73 -10.29 -15.15
N GLU A 397 -11.73 -9.83 -15.87
CA GLU A 397 -12.12 -8.42 -15.81
C GLU A 397 -12.70 -8.09 -14.43
N TRP A 398 -12.27 -6.95 -13.85
CA TRP A 398 -12.83 -6.43 -12.62
C TRP A 398 -14.17 -5.74 -12.85
N THR A 399 -14.91 -5.48 -11.79
CA THR A 399 -16.31 -5.01 -11.86
C THR A 399 -16.46 -3.73 -12.68
N GLY A 400 -15.61 -2.72 -12.45
CA GLY A 400 -15.64 -1.48 -13.22
C GLY A 400 -15.47 -1.73 -14.72
N LYS A 401 -14.52 -2.59 -15.11
CA LYS A 401 -14.29 -2.93 -16.51
C LYS A 401 -15.47 -3.67 -17.13
N LYS A 402 -16.05 -4.66 -16.42
CA LYS A 402 -17.27 -5.37 -16.86
C LYS A 402 -18.43 -4.43 -17.11
N ILE A 403 -18.71 -3.49 -16.18
CA ILE A 403 -19.82 -2.54 -16.31
C ILE A 403 -19.62 -1.67 -17.55
N TRP A 404 -18.47 -1.11 -17.72
CA TRP A 404 -18.18 -0.21 -18.86
C TRP A 404 -18.11 -0.93 -20.23
N SER A 405 -17.88 -2.26 -20.23
CA SER A 405 -18.00 -3.07 -21.45
C SER A 405 -19.44 -3.53 -21.75
N GLY A 406 -20.42 -3.15 -20.93
CA GLY A 406 -21.82 -3.55 -21.11
C GLY A 406 -22.13 -4.99 -20.73
N ASN A 407 -21.31 -5.63 -19.90
CA ASN A 407 -21.54 -7.00 -19.45
C ASN A 407 -22.86 -7.07 -18.64
N PRO A 408 -23.87 -7.90 -19.05
CA PRO A 408 -25.17 -7.99 -18.39
C PRO A 408 -25.16 -8.73 -17.05
N ASP A 409 -24.10 -9.49 -16.76
CA ASP A 409 -24.04 -10.40 -15.60
C ASP A 409 -23.46 -9.75 -14.33
N VAL A 410 -23.25 -8.42 -14.35
CA VAL A 410 -22.72 -7.71 -13.18
C VAL A 410 -23.78 -7.56 -12.10
N LYS A 411 -23.44 -8.01 -10.89
CA LYS A 411 -24.34 -7.95 -9.74
C LYS A 411 -24.52 -6.51 -9.24
N LEU A 412 -25.73 -6.24 -8.75
CA LEU A 412 -26.09 -4.99 -8.07
C LEU A 412 -25.20 -4.75 -6.86
N ASP A 413 -24.76 -3.50 -6.71
CA ASP A 413 -24.10 -3.01 -5.50
C ASP A 413 -25.12 -2.73 -4.38
N LYS A 414 -24.81 -3.14 -3.16
CA LYS A 414 -25.65 -2.89 -1.99
C LYS A 414 -24.82 -2.56 -0.75
N ALA A 415 -25.27 -1.55 -0.03
CA ALA A 415 -24.72 -1.23 1.27
C ALA A 415 -24.83 -2.41 2.24
N ILE A 416 -23.81 -2.58 3.08
CA ILE A 416 -23.80 -3.61 4.12
C ILE A 416 -24.75 -3.22 5.26
N LYS A 417 -25.50 -4.19 5.77
CA LYS A 417 -26.34 -4.06 6.96
C LYS A 417 -25.73 -4.92 8.08
N LEU A 418 -25.19 -4.27 9.13
CA LEU A 418 -24.55 -4.90 10.28
C LEU A 418 -25.22 -4.50 11.59
#